data_d209e82cf99f39c44f1d635c94074e35
#
_entry.id   d209e82cf99f39c44f1d635c94074e35
#
_cell.length_a   1.000
_cell.length_b   1.000
_cell.length_c   1.000
_cell.angle_alpha   90.00
_cell.angle_beta   90.00
_cell.angle_gamma   90.00
#
_symmetry.space_group_name_H-M   'P 1'
#
loop_
_entity.id
_entity.type
_entity.pdbx_description
1 polymer ?
#
loop_
_entity_poly.entity_id
_entity_poly.type
_entity_poly.pdbx_seq_one_letter_code
_entity_poly.pdbx_strand_id
1 'polypeptide(L)'
;MMNSVFYDAPDLEQMISSKNPLDEFELIQRIGSGTYGDVFKARNTETSKMSAVKIIKLDPGDDISSLQQEITMMRGCKHHNIVAYFGSYFRNNKLWICMEFCGGGSLQDNYQVTGPLTEKQIAYVCRETLQGLQYLHSSGKIHRDIKGANILLTDRGEIKLADFGVSAELTASVGKRKSFIGTPYW
;
A
#
# COMPACT_ATOMS: atom_id res chain seq x y z
N MET A 1 10.47 -24.68 1.99
CA MET A 1 9.01 -24.55 2.18
C MET A 1 8.42 -23.25 1.59
N MET A 2 9.26 -22.31 1.14
CA MET A 2 8.83 -21.11 0.40
C MET A 2 8.22 -21.50 -0.97
N ASN A 3 8.78 -22.52 -1.63
CA ASN A 3 8.39 -22.95 -2.98
C ASN A 3 6.94 -23.45 -3.15
N SER A 4 6.26 -23.92 -2.09
CA SER A 4 4.90 -24.47 -2.24
C SER A 4 3.81 -23.38 -2.32
N VAL A 5 4.07 -22.19 -1.78
CA VAL A 5 3.12 -21.06 -1.78
C VAL A 5 3.27 -20.23 -3.06
N PHE A 6 4.49 -20.11 -3.60
CA PHE A 6 4.82 -19.27 -4.76
C PHE A 6 5.05 -20.07 -6.06
N TYR A 7 4.60 -21.35 -6.11
CA TYR A 7 4.84 -22.23 -7.27
C TYR A 7 4.38 -21.61 -8.61
N ASP A 8 3.26 -20.89 -8.57
CA ASP A 8 2.67 -20.23 -9.74
C ASP A 8 3.11 -18.75 -9.91
N ALA A 9 4.03 -18.25 -9.08
CA ALA A 9 4.48 -16.86 -9.11
C ALA A 9 5.99 -16.70 -8.84
N PRO A 10 6.86 -17.23 -9.71
CA PRO A 10 8.31 -17.20 -9.52
C PRO A 10 8.90 -15.77 -9.45
N ASP A 11 8.29 -14.82 -10.14
CA ASP A 11 8.72 -13.42 -10.09
C ASP A 11 8.47 -12.78 -8.70
N LEU A 12 7.40 -13.19 -8.02
CA LEU A 12 7.09 -12.72 -6.67
C LEU A 12 8.11 -13.27 -5.66
N GLU A 13 8.52 -14.55 -5.80
CA GLU A 13 9.53 -15.15 -4.93
C GLU A 13 10.85 -14.37 -4.97
N GLN A 14 11.26 -13.87 -6.15
CA GLN A 14 12.47 -13.06 -6.29
C GLN A 14 12.35 -11.65 -5.65
N MET A 15 11.13 -11.17 -5.41
CA MET A 15 10.88 -9.86 -4.82
C MET A 15 10.76 -9.92 -3.28
N ILE A 16 10.73 -11.12 -2.71
CA ILE A 16 10.46 -11.35 -1.28
C ILE A 16 11.71 -11.87 -0.59
N SER A 17 12.06 -11.23 0.52
CA SER A 17 13.16 -11.69 1.38
C SER A 17 12.74 -12.89 2.23
N SER A 18 13.62 -13.88 2.35
CA SER A 18 13.47 -15.00 3.28
C SER A 18 13.99 -14.71 4.69
N LYS A 19 14.57 -13.53 4.92
CA LYS A 19 15.00 -13.09 6.24
C LYS A 19 13.84 -13.02 7.21
N ASN A 20 14.13 -13.08 8.50
CA ASN A 20 13.11 -12.88 9.51
C ASN A 20 12.81 -11.37 9.63
N PRO A 21 11.58 -10.91 9.32
CA PRO A 21 11.24 -9.49 9.40
C PRO A 21 11.36 -8.91 10.80
N LEU A 22 11.26 -9.74 11.86
CA LEU A 22 11.40 -9.31 13.25
C LEU A 22 12.85 -8.97 13.64
N ASP A 23 13.83 -9.32 12.82
CA ASP A 23 15.22 -8.87 13.02
C ASP A 23 15.40 -7.40 12.60
N GLU A 24 14.56 -6.93 11.66
CA GLU A 24 14.61 -5.57 11.11
C GLU A 24 13.48 -4.65 11.61
N PHE A 25 12.35 -5.22 12.09
CA PHE A 25 11.17 -4.45 12.49
C PHE A 25 10.60 -4.93 13.84
N GLU A 26 10.52 -4.03 14.79
CA GLU A 26 9.78 -4.19 16.03
C GLU A 26 8.32 -3.78 15.82
N LEU A 27 7.37 -4.71 15.97
CA LEU A 27 5.94 -4.39 15.91
C LEU A 27 5.52 -3.67 17.20
N ILE A 28 4.90 -2.49 17.08
CA ILE A 28 4.51 -1.66 18.24
C ILE A 28 3.01 -1.79 18.51
N GLN A 29 2.18 -1.58 17.49
CA GLN A 29 0.73 -1.50 17.65
C GLN A 29 0.03 -1.87 16.34
N ARG A 30 -1.09 -2.61 16.43
CA ARG A 30 -1.98 -2.81 15.30
C ARG A 30 -2.76 -1.50 15.05
N ILE A 31 -2.72 -1.00 13.82
CA ILE A 31 -3.33 0.26 13.40
C ILE A 31 -4.44 0.07 12.36
N GLY A 32 -4.57 -1.13 11.79
CA GLY A 32 -5.63 -1.46 10.85
C GLY A 32 -5.88 -2.97 10.80
N SER A 33 -7.10 -3.35 10.45
CA SER A 33 -7.50 -4.72 10.18
C SER A 33 -8.42 -4.74 8.98
N GLY A 34 -8.18 -5.62 8.03
CA GLY A 34 -8.97 -5.73 6.81
C GLY A 34 -9.04 -7.16 6.30
N THR A 35 -9.77 -7.34 5.20
CA THR A 35 -10.00 -8.65 4.56
C THR A 35 -8.69 -9.38 4.22
N TYR A 36 -7.63 -8.63 3.92
CA TYR A 36 -6.35 -9.18 3.47
C TYR A 36 -5.27 -9.20 4.57
N GLY A 37 -5.63 -8.97 5.83
CA GLY A 37 -4.69 -9.03 6.95
C GLY A 37 -4.68 -7.79 7.83
N ASP A 38 -3.73 -7.77 8.76
CA ASP A 38 -3.56 -6.71 9.75
C ASP A 38 -2.42 -5.76 9.37
N VAL A 39 -2.57 -4.47 9.66
CA VAL A 39 -1.52 -3.48 9.50
C VAL A 39 -1.03 -3.04 10.87
N PHE A 40 0.29 -3.06 11.05
CA PHE A 40 0.95 -2.67 12.28
C PHE A 40 1.82 -1.42 12.07
N LYS A 41 1.80 -0.54 13.06
CA LYS A 41 2.89 0.42 13.28
C LYS A 41 4.09 -0.37 13.78
N ALA A 42 5.24 -0.17 13.15
CA ALA A 42 6.49 -0.84 13.51
C ALA A 42 7.63 0.17 13.55
N ARG A 43 8.69 -0.20 14.23
CA ARG A 43 9.96 0.55 14.26
C ARG A 43 11.03 -0.27 13.55
N ASN A 44 11.72 0.34 12.60
CA ASN A 44 12.93 -0.27 12.06
C ASN A 44 14.02 -0.26 13.13
N THR A 45 14.59 -1.41 13.47
CA THR A 45 15.53 -1.60 14.60
C THR A 45 16.87 -0.91 14.38
N GLU A 46 17.31 -0.81 13.13
CA GLU A 46 18.58 -0.18 12.75
C GLU A 46 18.45 1.35 12.68
N THR A 47 17.42 1.85 12.00
CA THR A 47 17.28 3.29 11.72
C THR A 47 16.39 4.01 12.72
N SER A 48 15.70 3.29 13.60
CA SER A 48 14.67 3.80 14.53
C SER A 48 13.49 4.51 13.85
N LYS A 49 13.39 4.47 12.51
CA LYS A 49 12.29 5.07 11.76
C LYS A 49 11.02 4.26 11.90
N MET A 50 9.88 4.97 11.93
CA MET A 50 8.56 4.32 11.92
C MET A 50 8.23 3.81 10.54
N SER A 51 7.60 2.64 10.51
CA SER A 51 7.13 1.95 9.30
C SER A 51 5.71 1.42 9.54
N ALA A 52 4.96 1.23 8.47
CA ALA A 52 3.74 0.44 8.48
C ALA A 52 4.06 -0.94 7.91
N VAL A 53 3.59 -1.99 8.57
CA VAL A 53 3.81 -3.38 8.16
C VAL A 53 2.47 -4.07 8.01
N LYS A 54 2.10 -4.41 6.77
CA LYS A 54 0.91 -5.20 6.45
C LYS A 54 1.30 -6.68 6.54
N ILE A 55 0.58 -7.46 7.35
CA ILE A 55 0.83 -8.89 7.56
C ILE A 55 -0.36 -9.69 7.04
N ILE A 56 -0.12 -10.52 6.04
CA ILE A 56 -1.12 -11.33 5.35
C ILE A 56 -0.78 -12.79 5.60
N LYS A 57 -1.73 -13.56 6.12
CA LYS A 57 -1.58 -15.02 6.21
C LYS A 57 -1.84 -15.61 4.82
N LEU A 58 -0.96 -16.48 4.37
CA LEU A 58 -1.10 -17.21 3.11
C LEU A 58 -1.13 -18.71 3.40
N ASP A 59 -2.19 -19.36 2.94
CA ASP A 59 -2.29 -20.80 2.99
C ASP A 59 -1.94 -21.40 1.61
N PRO A 60 -1.42 -22.65 1.55
CA PRO A 60 -1.13 -23.32 0.28
C PRO A 60 -2.38 -23.40 -0.60
N GLY A 61 -2.30 -22.92 -1.83
CA GLY A 61 -3.42 -22.87 -2.78
C GLY A 61 -4.19 -21.55 -2.83
N ASP A 62 -3.80 -20.55 -2.02
CA ASP A 62 -4.38 -19.21 -2.14
C ASP A 62 -3.99 -18.56 -3.47
N ASP A 63 -4.94 -17.82 -4.08
CA ASP A 63 -4.64 -16.97 -5.23
C ASP A 63 -3.86 -15.72 -4.79
N ILE A 64 -2.55 -15.74 -5.08
CA ILE A 64 -1.63 -14.65 -4.73
C ILE A 64 -1.44 -13.64 -5.86
N SER A 65 -2.15 -13.77 -6.98
CA SER A 65 -1.98 -12.90 -8.15
C SER A 65 -2.24 -11.42 -7.85
N SER A 66 -3.25 -11.14 -7.04
CA SER A 66 -3.57 -9.78 -6.58
C SER A 66 -2.46 -9.19 -5.69
N LEU A 67 -1.87 -10.00 -4.81
CA LEU A 67 -0.76 -9.59 -3.95
C LEU A 67 0.52 -9.35 -4.75
N GLN A 68 0.79 -10.20 -5.75
CA GLN A 68 1.90 -9.99 -6.67
C GLN A 68 1.76 -8.66 -7.40
N GLN A 69 0.56 -8.36 -7.90
CA GLN A 69 0.27 -7.11 -8.58
C GLN A 69 0.45 -5.92 -7.62
N GLU A 70 -0.07 -5.98 -6.38
CA GLU A 70 0.08 -4.94 -5.37
C GLU A 70 1.57 -4.65 -5.08
N ILE A 71 2.37 -5.68 -4.82
CA ILE A 71 3.81 -5.54 -4.54
C ILE A 71 4.57 -4.97 -5.75
N THR A 72 4.29 -5.48 -6.96
CA THR A 72 4.92 -4.99 -8.19
C THR A 72 4.62 -3.52 -8.41
N MET A 73 3.36 -3.12 -8.22
CA MET A 73 2.92 -1.72 -8.33
C MET A 73 3.63 -0.82 -7.31
N MET A 74 3.63 -1.20 -6.03
CA MET A 74 4.27 -0.44 -4.96
C MET A 74 5.78 -0.29 -5.19
N ARG A 75 6.46 -1.39 -5.55
CA ARG A 75 7.91 -1.41 -5.80
C ARG A 75 8.31 -0.48 -6.94
N GLY A 76 7.48 -0.39 -7.97
CA GLY A 76 7.69 0.46 -9.14
C GLY A 76 7.37 1.95 -8.92
N CYS A 77 6.86 2.35 -7.75
CA CYS A 77 6.45 3.72 -7.47
C CYS A 77 7.43 4.43 -6.54
N LYS A 78 7.94 5.60 -6.98
CA LYS A 78 8.80 6.47 -6.16
C LYS A 78 8.37 7.92 -6.37
N HIS A 79 7.47 8.40 -5.52
CA HIS A 79 6.94 9.76 -5.59
C HIS A 79 6.53 10.24 -4.20
N HIS A 80 6.68 11.54 -3.92
CA HIS A 80 6.38 12.11 -2.60
C HIS A 80 4.90 11.99 -2.19
N ASN A 81 3.98 11.89 -3.15
CA ASN A 81 2.56 11.66 -2.87
C ASN A 81 2.12 10.19 -2.99
N ILE A 82 3.05 9.27 -2.97
CA ILE A 82 2.79 7.82 -2.95
C ILE A 82 3.46 7.24 -1.70
N VAL A 83 2.75 6.38 -0.98
CA VAL A 83 3.32 5.63 0.16
C VAL A 83 4.54 4.83 -0.32
N ALA A 84 5.71 5.09 0.28
CA ALA A 84 6.93 4.44 -0.12
C ALA A 84 6.92 2.96 0.31
N TYR A 85 7.37 2.09 -0.59
CA TYR A 85 7.57 0.66 -0.34
C TYR A 85 9.01 0.42 0.11
N PHE A 86 9.21 -0.35 1.19
CA PHE A 86 10.52 -0.64 1.77
C PHE A 86 10.99 -2.07 1.53
N GLY A 87 10.06 -3.00 1.32
CA GLY A 87 10.38 -4.40 1.07
C GLY A 87 9.27 -5.35 1.49
N SER A 88 9.43 -6.62 1.10
CA SER A 88 8.53 -7.70 1.52
C SER A 88 9.33 -8.88 2.04
N TYR A 89 8.75 -9.62 3.00
CA TYR A 89 9.33 -10.79 3.64
C TYR A 89 8.28 -11.90 3.70
N PHE A 90 8.72 -13.14 3.58
CA PHE A 90 7.85 -14.30 3.80
C PHE A 90 8.41 -15.18 4.92
N ARG A 91 7.63 -15.33 5.98
CA ARG A 91 8.00 -16.13 7.14
C ARG A 91 6.77 -16.75 7.79
N ASN A 92 6.85 -18.04 8.13
CA ASN A 92 5.79 -18.78 8.86
C ASN A 92 4.40 -18.62 8.20
N ASN A 93 4.31 -18.84 6.89
CA ASN A 93 3.10 -18.69 6.08
C ASN A 93 2.48 -17.27 6.15
N LYS A 94 3.29 -16.27 6.46
CA LYS A 94 2.88 -14.86 6.48
C LYS A 94 3.74 -14.05 5.54
N LEU A 95 3.07 -13.29 4.69
CA LEU A 95 3.66 -12.26 3.85
C LEU A 95 3.63 -10.93 4.62
N TRP A 96 4.78 -10.30 4.73
CA TRP A 96 4.98 -9.01 5.39
C TRP A 96 5.33 -7.99 4.31
N ILE A 97 4.55 -6.92 4.22
CA ILE A 97 4.80 -5.81 3.29
C ILE A 97 5.13 -4.58 4.13
N CYS A 98 6.38 -4.12 4.03
CA CYS A 98 6.89 -2.98 4.79
C CYS A 98 6.84 -1.71 3.95
N MET A 99 6.26 -0.64 4.53
CA MET A 99 6.00 0.60 3.83
C MET A 99 6.12 1.82 4.76
N GLU A 100 6.06 2.99 4.20
CA GLU A 100 6.06 4.27 4.90
C GLU A 100 4.90 4.35 5.90
N PHE A 101 5.19 4.80 7.12
CA PHE A 101 4.18 5.07 8.14
C PHE A 101 3.65 6.50 8.00
N CYS A 102 2.34 6.62 7.86
CA CYS A 102 1.62 7.88 7.78
C CYS A 102 0.87 8.12 9.10
N GLY A 103 1.51 8.81 10.05
CA GLY A 103 1.01 8.94 11.43
C GLY A 103 -0.20 9.87 11.57
N GLY A 104 -0.48 10.72 10.58
CA GLY A 104 -1.69 11.54 10.53
C GLY A 104 -2.97 10.77 10.17
N GLY A 105 -2.87 9.45 9.89
CA GLY A 105 -4.03 8.61 9.55
C GLY A 105 -4.61 8.88 8.17
N SER A 106 -5.81 8.34 7.88
CA SER A 106 -6.48 8.58 6.62
C SER A 106 -7.27 9.90 6.62
N LEU A 107 -7.53 10.43 5.44
CA LEU A 107 -8.40 11.61 5.28
C LEU A 107 -9.81 11.34 5.81
N GLN A 108 -10.29 10.10 5.67
CA GLN A 108 -11.58 9.67 6.20
C GLN A 108 -11.60 9.70 7.72
N ASP A 109 -10.57 9.18 8.40
CA ASP A 109 -10.48 9.19 9.85
C ASP A 109 -10.41 10.63 10.37
N ASN A 110 -9.61 11.47 9.74
CA ASN A 110 -9.51 12.90 10.08
C ASN A 110 -10.88 13.59 9.97
N TYR A 111 -11.60 13.38 8.86
CA TYR A 111 -12.94 13.94 8.68
C TYR A 111 -13.92 13.50 9.79
N GLN A 112 -13.87 12.23 10.19
CA GLN A 112 -14.73 11.72 11.26
C GLN A 112 -14.44 12.35 12.63
N VAL A 113 -13.17 12.69 12.89
CA VAL A 113 -12.75 13.27 14.17
C VAL A 113 -12.90 14.80 14.19
N THR A 114 -12.49 15.48 13.12
CA THR A 114 -12.39 16.94 13.07
C THR A 114 -13.56 17.62 12.36
N GLY A 115 -14.39 16.85 11.64
CA GLY A 115 -15.46 17.39 10.80
C GLY A 115 -14.95 17.87 9.42
N PRO A 116 -15.75 18.69 8.72
CA PRO A 116 -15.44 19.15 7.37
C PRO A 116 -14.15 19.95 7.27
N LEU A 117 -13.40 19.69 6.23
CA LEU A 117 -12.21 20.47 5.89
C LEU A 117 -12.59 21.86 5.37
N THR A 118 -11.73 22.83 5.63
CA THR A 118 -11.82 24.15 5.00
C THR A 118 -11.48 24.09 3.51
N GLU A 119 -11.96 25.07 2.72
CA GLU A 119 -11.64 25.16 1.28
C GLU A 119 -10.14 25.15 0.98
N LYS A 120 -9.32 25.77 1.84
CA LYS A 120 -7.85 25.75 1.70
C LYS A 120 -7.27 24.36 1.90
N GLN A 121 -7.76 23.61 2.88
CA GLN A 121 -7.35 22.23 3.14
C GLN A 121 -7.81 21.31 2.00
N ILE A 122 -9.05 21.48 1.51
CA ILE A 122 -9.55 20.74 0.34
C ILE A 122 -8.67 20.99 -0.87
N ALA A 123 -8.38 22.26 -1.19
CA ALA A 123 -7.52 22.62 -2.31
C ALA A 123 -6.12 22.00 -2.21
N TYR A 124 -5.53 21.98 -1.01
CA TYR A 124 -4.24 21.34 -0.74
C TYR A 124 -4.31 19.83 -0.98
N VAL A 125 -5.27 19.14 -0.36
CA VAL A 125 -5.45 17.68 -0.50
C VAL A 125 -5.67 17.30 -1.96
N CYS A 126 -6.55 18.03 -2.68
CA CYS A 126 -6.81 17.77 -4.09
C CYS A 126 -5.55 17.96 -4.94
N ARG A 127 -4.79 19.03 -4.73
CA ARG A 127 -3.54 19.28 -5.48
C ARG A 127 -2.55 18.14 -5.29
N GLU A 128 -2.27 17.75 -4.05
CA GLU A 128 -1.29 16.71 -3.75
C GLU A 128 -1.76 15.33 -4.27
N THR A 129 -3.05 15.03 -4.14
CA THR A 129 -3.65 13.81 -4.71
C THR A 129 -3.50 13.77 -6.23
N LEU A 130 -3.80 14.88 -6.91
CA LEU A 130 -3.65 14.98 -8.37
C LEU A 130 -2.20 14.82 -8.84
N GLN A 131 -1.22 15.34 -8.10
CA GLN A 131 0.20 15.11 -8.40
C GLN A 131 0.58 13.63 -8.29
N GLY A 132 0.11 12.93 -7.24
CA GLY A 132 0.29 11.48 -7.11
C GLY A 132 -0.35 10.70 -8.27
N LEU A 133 -1.57 11.07 -8.67
CA LEU A 133 -2.27 10.45 -9.80
C LEU A 133 -1.58 10.76 -11.14
N GLN A 134 -1.11 11.97 -11.34
CA GLN A 134 -0.33 12.34 -12.54
C GLN A 134 0.91 11.47 -12.66
N TYR A 135 1.64 11.26 -11.55
CA TYR A 135 2.81 10.37 -11.53
C TYR A 135 2.43 8.93 -11.93
N LEU A 136 1.37 8.38 -11.35
CA LEU A 136 0.91 7.03 -11.68
C LEU A 136 0.54 6.91 -13.15
N HIS A 137 -0.26 7.84 -13.68
CA HIS A 137 -0.71 7.84 -15.07
C HIS A 137 0.46 8.00 -16.06
N SER A 138 1.42 8.86 -15.74
CA SER A 138 2.64 9.02 -16.55
C SER A 138 3.50 7.75 -16.60
N SER A 139 3.38 6.91 -15.55
CA SER A 139 4.05 5.62 -15.45
C SER A 139 3.19 4.45 -15.99
N GLY A 140 2.09 4.74 -16.69
CA GLY A 140 1.18 3.72 -17.22
C GLY A 140 0.37 2.98 -16.16
N LYS A 141 0.18 3.57 -14.98
CA LYS A 141 -0.50 2.95 -13.84
C LYS A 141 -1.82 3.67 -13.52
N ILE A 142 -2.82 2.92 -13.07
CA ILE A 142 -4.11 3.46 -12.62
C ILE A 142 -4.40 2.94 -11.21
N HIS A 143 -4.78 3.82 -10.28
CA HIS A 143 -5.07 3.47 -8.90
C HIS A 143 -6.39 2.69 -8.75
N ARG A 144 -7.48 3.18 -9.32
CA ARG A 144 -8.84 2.61 -9.37
C ARG A 144 -9.63 2.58 -8.05
N ASP A 145 -9.05 2.99 -6.93
CA ASP A 145 -9.75 3.05 -5.64
C ASP A 145 -9.38 4.31 -4.84
N ILE A 146 -9.49 5.48 -5.49
CA ILE A 146 -9.29 6.75 -4.80
C ILE A 146 -10.49 7.02 -3.91
N LYS A 147 -10.24 7.14 -2.60
CA LYS A 147 -11.23 7.47 -1.55
C LYS A 147 -10.53 8.00 -0.30
N GLY A 148 -11.26 8.61 0.62
CA GLY A 148 -10.70 9.21 1.83
C GLY A 148 -9.91 8.23 2.69
N ALA A 149 -10.29 6.94 2.72
CA ALA A 149 -9.56 5.90 3.43
C ALA A 149 -8.18 5.58 2.83
N ASN A 150 -7.99 5.83 1.52
CA ASN A 150 -6.77 5.53 0.78
C ASN A 150 -5.91 6.79 0.51
N ILE A 151 -6.29 7.92 1.08
CA ILE A 151 -5.51 9.17 1.09
C ILE A 151 -5.01 9.35 2.53
N LEU A 152 -3.71 9.14 2.75
CA LEU A 152 -3.10 9.18 4.07
C LEU A 152 -2.35 10.50 4.28
N LEU A 153 -2.19 10.86 5.56
CA LEU A 153 -1.42 12.01 6.00
C LEU A 153 -0.20 11.55 6.80
N THR A 154 0.96 12.12 6.50
CA THR A 154 2.12 11.99 7.39
C THR A 154 1.95 12.85 8.64
N ASP A 155 2.80 12.67 9.65
CA ASP A 155 2.85 13.54 10.85
C ASP A 155 3.11 15.03 10.51
N ARG A 156 3.61 15.31 9.30
CA ARG A 156 3.86 16.66 8.78
C ARG A 156 2.72 17.20 7.93
N GLY A 157 1.64 16.43 7.75
CA GLY A 157 0.49 16.79 6.91
C GLY A 157 0.71 16.60 5.41
N GLU A 158 1.77 15.89 4.99
CA GLU A 158 1.98 15.53 3.58
C GLU A 158 0.95 14.48 3.15
N ILE A 159 0.44 14.59 1.94
CA ILE A 159 -0.58 13.68 1.39
C ILE A 159 0.08 12.54 0.64
N LYS A 160 -0.34 11.31 0.93
CA LYS A 160 0.17 10.07 0.35
C LYS A 160 -0.99 9.18 -0.14
N LEU A 161 -0.93 8.73 -1.39
CA LEU A 161 -1.83 7.70 -1.91
C LEU A 161 -1.37 6.32 -1.45
N ALA A 162 -2.31 5.52 -0.99
CA ALA A 162 -2.09 4.18 -0.44
C ALA A 162 -3.10 3.18 -1.00
N ASP A 163 -2.86 1.90 -0.76
CA ASP A 163 -3.70 0.75 -1.13
C ASP A 163 -3.80 0.53 -2.65
N PHE A 164 -2.83 -0.20 -3.18
CA PHE A 164 -2.73 -0.56 -4.60
C PHE A 164 -3.36 -1.93 -4.92
N GLY A 165 -4.11 -2.53 -4.01
CA GLY A 165 -4.69 -3.87 -4.15
C GLY A 165 -5.60 -4.07 -5.36
N VAL A 166 -6.18 -2.98 -5.89
CA VAL A 166 -7.00 -3.01 -7.10
C VAL A 166 -6.41 -2.19 -8.26
N SER A 167 -5.16 -1.75 -8.13
CA SER A 167 -4.47 -0.96 -9.16
C SER A 167 -4.19 -1.79 -10.43
N ALA A 168 -3.94 -1.13 -11.54
CA ALA A 168 -3.65 -1.78 -12.82
C ALA A 168 -2.58 -1.06 -13.62
N GLU A 169 -1.80 -1.83 -14.38
CA GLU A 169 -0.92 -1.31 -15.42
C GLU A 169 -1.67 -1.21 -16.76
N LEU A 170 -1.43 -0.13 -17.49
CA LEU A 170 -1.88 0.05 -18.87
C LEU A 170 -0.79 -0.51 -19.78
N THR A 171 -1.03 -1.65 -20.40
CA THR A 171 -0.16 -2.17 -21.47
C THR A 171 -0.55 -1.53 -22.80
N ALA A 172 0.40 -1.45 -23.73
CA ALA A 172 0.17 -0.85 -25.06
C ALA A 172 -0.99 -1.51 -25.84
N SER A 173 -1.32 -2.77 -25.54
CA SER A 173 -2.44 -3.52 -26.13
C SER A 173 -3.79 -3.27 -25.46
N VAL A 174 -3.84 -2.61 -24.30
CA VAL A 174 -5.07 -2.38 -23.52
C VAL A 174 -5.13 -0.90 -23.12
N GLY A 175 -5.48 -0.05 -24.08
CA GLY A 175 -5.57 1.40 -23.88
C GLY A 175 -6.66 1.87 -22.90
N LYS A 176 -7.59 0.97 -22.50
CA LYS A 176 -8.64 1.25 -21.49
C LYS A 176 -8.96 -0.01 -20.70
N ARG A 177 -8.88 0.04 -19.39
CA ARG A 177 -9.39 -1.02 -18.51
C ARG A 177 -10.89 -0.86 -18.34
N LYS A 178 -11.66 -1.89 -18.70
CA LYS A 178 -13.13 -1.96 -18.55
C LYS A 178 -13.56 -2.85 -17.37
N SER A 179 -12.79 -2.84 -16.29
CA SER A 179 -13.14 -3.63 -15.10
C SER A 179 -14.02 -2.82 -14.15
N PHE A 180 -15.06 -3.43 -13.64
CA PHE A 180 -15.98 -2.86 -12.63
C PHE A 180 -15.38 -3.13 -11.24
N ILE A 181 -14.30 -2.43 -10.91
CA ILE A 181 -13.53 -2.58 -9.66
C ILE A 181 -13.34 -1.20 -9.05
N GLY A 182 -13.40 -1.12 -7.74
CA GLY A 182 -13.28 0.10 -6.94
C GLY A 182 -14.36 0.17 -5.87
N THR A 183 -14.46 1.29 -5.18
CA THR A 183 -15.49 1.53 -4.16
C THR A 183 -16.68 2.23 -4.80
N PRO A 184 -17.87 1.59 -4.94
CA PRO A 184 -19.07 2.27 -5.41
C PRO A 184 -19.48 3.36 -4.41
N TYR A 185 -20.17 4.38 -4.88
CA TYR A 185 -20.68 5.50 -4.04
C TYR A 185 -19.60 6.41 -3.42
N TRP A 186 -18.48 6.47 -4.02
CA TRP A 186 -17.42 7.42 -3.66
C TRP A 186 -17.36 8.61 -4.61
#